data_40567fa5a884f847111782972d2deaa0
#
_entry.id   40567fa5a884f847111782972d2deaa0
#
_cell.length_a   1.000
_cell.length_b   1.000
_cell.length_c   1.000
_cell.angle_alpha   90.00
_cell.angle_beta   90.00
_cell.angle_gamma   90.00
#
_symmetry.space_group_name_H-M   'P 1'
#
loop_
_entity.id
_entity.type
_entity.pdbx_description
1 polymer ?
#
loop_
_entity_poly.entity_id
_entity_poly.type
_entity_poly.pdbx_seq_one_letter_code
_entity_poly.pdbx_strand_id
1 'polypeptide(L)'
;MTETATNNDLITTLQTEIQGDVLTDEYSMGLYATDASVYQILPQVVVLPKNAEDVKVALREAQRHRITILPRGGGTSLAGQTTGNSLVLDFSKYMNQVLEVNEEEQWVRVQPGLVRDVLNEYLKSYRLHFAPDPATSSRANVGGMVGNNSSGTKSILYGKTVDHVLEAQVLLADGT
;
A
#
# COMPACT_ATOMS: atom_id res chain seq x y z
N MET A 1 -10.60 18.54 26.02
CA MET A 1 -9.54 18.85 25.03
C MET A 1 -10.18 18.68 23.68
N THR A 2 -10.18 19.71 22.86
CA THR A 2 -10.97 19.77 21.62
C THR A 2 -10.31 18.92 20.54
N GLU A 3 -11.10 18.25 19.71
CA GLU A 3 -10.74 17.39 18.58
C GLU A 3 -9.67 18.03 17.66
N THR A 4 -9.70 19.35 17.52
CA THR A 4 -8.73 20.15 16.75
C THR A 4 -7.31 20.15 17.35
N ALA A 5 -7.16 20.13 18.68
CA ALA A 5 -5.84 20.12 19.33
C ALA A 5 -5.15 18.74 19.20
N THR A 6 -5.94 17.66 19.24
CA THR A 6 -5.46 16.28 19.09
C THR A 6 -4.97 16.05 17.66
N ASN A 7 -5.63 16.62 16.66
CA ASN A 7 -5.25 16.46 15.27
C ASN A 7 -3.96 17.22 14.92
N ASN A 8 -3.73 18.39 15.52
CA ASN A 8 -2.49 19.16 15.33
C ASN A 8 -1.26 18.45 15.91
N ASP A 9 -1.36 17.76 17.07
CA ASP A 9 -0.27 17.00 17.67
C ASP A 9 0.11 15.81 16.78
N LEU A 10 -0.87 15.05 16.29
CA LEU A 10 -0.66 13.97 15.32
C LEU A 10 0.13 14.45 14.09
N ILE A 11 -0.39 15.48 13.41
CA ILE A 11 0.20 16.00 12.18
C ILE A 11 1.63 16.48 12.42
N THR A 12 1.87 17.23 13.49
CA THR A 12 3.20 17.76 13.84
C THR A 12 4.19 16.62 14.08
N THR A 13 3.79 15.58 14.81
CA THR A 13 4.65 14.42 15.08
C THR A 13 4.97 13.66 13.79
N LEU A 14 3.96 13.38 12.96
CA LEU A 14 4.17 12.71 11.68
C LEU A 14 5.11 13.50 10.78
N GLN A 15 4.92 14.81 10.64
CA GLN A 15 5.77 15.68 9.82
C GLN A 15 7.21 15.79 10.33
N THR A 16 7.43 15.59 11.62
CA THR A 16 8.75 15.69 12.23
C THR A 16 9.52 14.36 12.15
N GLU A 17 8.85 13.23 12.31
CA GLU A 17 9.50 11.93 12.45
C GLU A 17 9.52 11.10 11.16
N ILE A 18 8.59 11.34 10.23
CA ILE A 18 8.51 10.61 8.95
C ILE A 18 9.43 11.25 7.91
N GLN A 19 10.22 10.42 7.23
CA GLN A 19 11.08 10.86 6.13
C GLN A 19 10.31 11.01 4.82
N GLY A 20 9.17 10.33 4.69
CA GLY A 20 8.26 10.41 3.57
C GLY A 20 7.44 11.68 3.56
N ASP A 21 6.37 11.71 2.77
CA ASP A 21 5.47 12.86 2.72
C ASP A 21 4.29 12.65 3.68
N VAL A 22 3.86 13.75 4.30
CA VAL A 22 2.65 13.82 5.12
C VAL A 22 1.74 14.88 4.51
N LEU A 23 0.63 14.45 3.93
CA LEU A 23 -0.31 15.32 3.23
C LEU A 23 -1.51 15.61 4.14
N THR A 24 -1.86 16.89 4.27
CA THR A 24 -2.92 17.35 5.18
C THR A 24 -3.83 18.42 4.55
N ASP A 25 -3.50 18.87 3.35
CA ASP A 25 -4.26 19.88 2.65
C ASP A 25 -5.53 19.28 2.00
N GLU A 26 -6.55 20.13 1.82
CA GLU A 26 -7.87 19.74 1.30
C GLU A 26 -7.81 19.07 -0.08
N TYR A 27 -6.92 19.55 -0.95
CA TYR A 27 -6.76 18.99 -2.30
C TYR A 27 -6.23 17.57 -2.24
N SER A 28 -5.17 17.35 -1.46
CA SER A 28 -4.59 16.01 -1.25
C SER A 28 -5.60 15.07 -0.62
N MET A 29 -6.34 15.51 0.43
CA MET A 29 -7.38 14.70 1.04
C MET A 29 -8.47 14.31 0.01
N GLY A 30 -8.85 15.23 -0.87
CA GLY A 30 -9.80 14.96 -1.96
C GLY A 30 -9.32 13.87 -2.92
N LEU A 31 -8.04 13.85 -3.29
CA LEU A 31 -7.46 12.81 -4.16
C LEU A 31 -7.52 11.42 -3.54
N TYR A 32 -7.37 11.30 -2.22
CA TYR A 32 -7.39 10.04 -1.49
C TYR A 32 -8.78 9.66 -0.96
N ALA A 33 -9.78 10.51 -1.14
CA ALA A 33 -11.15 10.25 -0.70
C ALA A 33 -11.86 9.17 -1.52
N THR A 34 -11.36 8.87 -2.72
CA THR A 34 -12.00 7.94 -3.67
C THR A 34 -11.05 6.82 -4.07
N ASP A 35 -11.61 5.70 -4.51
CA ASP A 35 -10.94 4.64 -5.25
C ASP A 35 -11.75 4.30 -6.52
N ALA A 36 -11.60 3.11 -7.10
CA ALA A 36 -12.38 2.72 -8.26
C ALA A 36 -13.84 2.30 -7.93
N SER A 37 -14.24 2.41 -6.67
CA SER A 37 -15.62 2.16 -6.22
C SER A 37 -16.52 3.39 -6.32
N VAL A 38 -17.75 3.27 -5.86
CA VAL A 38 -18.72 4.36 -5.76
C VAL A 38 -18.61 5.14 -4.44
N TYR A 39 -17.72 4.73 -3.54
CA TYR A 39 -17.59 5.34 -2.22
C TYR A 39 -16.68 6.57 -2.26
N GLN A 40 -17.00 7.56 -1.43
CA GLN A 40 -16.17 8.74 -1.21
C GLN A 40 -16.14 9.04 0.29
N ILE A 41 -14.97 8.90 0.90
CA ILE A 41 -14.76 9.12 2.33
C ILE A 41 -13.42 9.84 2.50
N LEU A 42 -13.44 11.05 3.07
CA LEU A 42 -12.23 11.83 3.32
C LEU A 42 -11.36 11.15 4.38
N PRO A 43 -10.06 10.95 4.12
CA PRO A 43 -9.12 10.51 5.15
C PRO A 43 -8.85 11.63 6.17
N GLN A 44 -8.26 11.29 7.31
CA GLN A 44 -7.80 12.27 8.30
C GLN A 44 -6.42 12.82 7.97
N VAL A 45 -5.55 11.99 7.44
CA VAL A 45 -4.19 12.32 7.01
C VAL A 45 -3.71 11.25 6.02
N VAL A 46 -2.84 11.64 5.11
CA VAL A 46 -2.20 10.69 4.17
C VAL A 46 -0.69 10.73 4.38
N VAL A 47 -0.09 9.56 4.53
CA VAL A 47 1.35 9.36 4.65
C VAL A 47 1.86 8.54 3.47
N LEU A 48 2.91 9.02 2.82
CA LEU A 48 3.62 8.30 1.77
C LEU A 48 4.98 7.86 2.32
N PRO A 49 5.08 6.67 2.91
CA PRO A 49 6.28 6.21 3.60
C PRO A 49 7.41 5.91 2.61
N LYS A 50 8.66 6.23 2.99
CA LYS A 50 9.85 5.86 2.24
C LYS A 50 10.45 4.52 2.67
N ASN A 51 10.17 4.10 3.89
CA ASN A 51 10.76 2.92 4.50
C ASN A 51 9.86 2.34 5.60
N ALA A 52 10.26 1.21 6.18
CA ALA A 52 9.51 0.54 7.23
C ALA A 52 9.44 1.35 8.55
N GLU A 53 10.45 2.18 8.84
CA GLU A 53 10.44 3.02 10.06
C GLU A 53 9.36 4.09 9.97
N ASP A 54 9.16 4.70 8.80
CA ASP A 54 8.04 5.63 8.56
C ASP A 54 6.69 4.96 8.84
N VAL A 55 6.53 3.69 8.43
CA VAL A 55 5.31 2.92 8.68
C VAL A 55 5.12 2.66 10.17
N LYS A 56 6.20 2.32 10.90
CA LYS A 56 6.14 2.13 12.38
C LYS A 56 5.75 3.40 13.11
N VAL A 57 6.30 4.55 12.70
CA VAL A 57 5.92 5.86 13.25
C VAL A 57 4.44 6.11 13.03
N ALA A 58 3.94 5.90 11.81
CA ALA A 58 2.53 6.10 11.49
C ALA A 58 1.61 5.16 12.30
N LEU A 59 1.99 3.89 12.47
CA LEU A 59 1.26 2.92 13.29
C LEU A 59 1.20 3.36 14.75
N ARG A 60 2.34 3.74 15.34
CA ARG A 60 2.42 4.22 16.72
C ARG A 60 1.51 5.42 16.97
N GLU A 61 1.58 6.42 16.08
CA GLU A 61 0.77 7.63 16.22
C GLU A 61 -0.73 7.36 15.99
N ALA A 62 -1.06 6.49 15.05
CA ALA A 62 -2.45 6.08 14.85
C ALA A 62 -3.03 5.39 16.09
N GLN A 63 -2.27 4.51 16.76
CA GLN A 63 -2.67 3.91 18.04
C GLN A 63 -2.85 4.95 19.14
N ARG A 64 -1.87 5.86 19.30
CA ARG A 64 -1.89 6.92 20.30
C ARG A 64 -3.14 7.80 20.19
N HIS A 65 -3.51 8.11 18.93
CA HIS A 65 -4.65 8.97 18.63
C HIS A 65 -5.95 8.21 18.34
N ARG A 66 -5.94 6.86 18.44
CA ARG A 66 -7.10 5.98 18.19
C ARG A 66 -7.69 6.17 16.79
N ILE A 67 -6.83 6.34 15.81
CA ILE A 67 -7.18 6.45 14.40
C ILE A 67 -6.93 5.12 13.70
N THR A 68 -7.82 4.72 12.83
CA THR A 68 -7.63 3.52 12.01
C THR A 68 -6.57 3.74 10.95
N ILE A 69 -5.80 2.69 10.63
CA ILE A 69 -4.84 2.68 9.52
C ILE A 69 -5.51 2.08 8.29
N LEU A 70 -5.26 2.69 7.14
CA LEU A 70 -5.74 2.23 5.85
C LEU A 70 -4.57 2.12 4.86
N PRO A 71 -3.99 0.92 4.67
CA PRO A 71 -2.97 0.70 3.64
C PRO A 71 -3.57 0.88 2.25
N ARG A 72 -2.84 1.57 1.38
CA ARG A 72 -3.28 1.86 0.01
C ARG A 72 -2.15 1.65 -0.99
N GLY A 73 -2.50 1.10 -2.13
CA GLY A 73 -1.68 1.06 -3.34
C GLY A 73 -2.32 1.89 -4.44
N GLY A 74 -2.57 1.30 -5.61
CA GLY A 74 -3.12 1.98 -6.78
C GLY A 74 -4.59 2.41 -6.70
N GLY A 75 -5.28 2.18 -5.58
CA GLY A 75 -6.70 2.56 -5.43
C GLY A 75 -7.64 1.87 -6.40
N THR A 76 -7.33 0.65 -6.82
CA THR A 76 -8.08 -0.10 -7.84
C THR A 76 -9.23 -0.93 -7.29
N SER A 77 -9.52 -0.85 -6.00
CA SER A 77 -10.64 -1.56 -5.36
C SER A 77 -11.99 -1.10 -5.91
N LEU A 78 -12.88 -2.05 -6.18
CA LEU A 78 -14.26 -1.78 -6.61
C LEU A 78 -15.26 -1.80 -5.44
N ALA A 79 -14.81 -2.11 -4.23
CA ALA A 79 -15.67 -2.27 -3.05
C ALA A 79 -15.30 -1.30 -1.90
N GLY A 80 -14.56 -0.21 -2.18
CA GLY A 80 -14.22 0.82 -1.20
C GLY A 80 -13.18 0.42 -0.16
N GLN A 81 -12.38 -0.63 -0.42
CA GLN A 81 -11.39 -1.09 0.57
C GLN A 81 -10.25 -0.09 0.80
N THR A 82 -10.09 0.92 -0.04
CA THR A 82 -9.03 1.92 0.05
C THR A 82 -9.54 3.34 0.29
N THR A 83 -10.78 3.47 0.76
CA THR A 83 -11.38 4.74 1.22
C THR A 83 -11.81 4.63 2.68
N GLY A 84 -11.58 5.66 3.47
CA GLY A 84 -11.95 5.66 4.89
C GLY A 84 -11.52 6.90 5.64
N ASN A 85 -12.22 7.22 6.73
CA ASN A 85 -11.82 8.27 7.67
C ASN A 85 -10.69 7.77 8.57
N SER A 86 -9.50 7.66 8.01
CA SER A 86 -8.33 6.94 8.55
C SER A 86 -7.05 7.71 8.30
N LEU A 87 -5.95 7.28 8.91
CA LEU A 87 -4.61 7.56 8.42
C LEU A 87 -4.35 6.62 7.24
N VAL A 88 -4.25 7.18 6.03
CA VAL A 88 -3.94 6.42 4.82
C VAL A 88 -2.43 6.27 4.68
N LEU A 89 -1.95 5.04 4.43
CA LEU A 89 -0.57 4.73 4.10
C LEU A 89 -0.47 4.36 2.62
N ASP A 90 0.01 5.29 1.78
CA ASP A 90 0.21 5.04 0.36
C ASP A 90 1.64 4.59 0.07
N PHE A 91 1.78 3.33 -0.30
CA PHE A 91 3.08 2.71 -0.61
C PHE A 91 3.54 2.95 -2.06
N SER A 92 2.67 3.47 -2.93
CA SER A 92 2.90 3.48 -4.39
C SER A 92 4.03 4.40 -4.83
N LYS A 93 4.28 5.49 -4.09
CA LYS A 93 5.23 6.53 -4.50
C LYS A 93 6.69 6.16 -4.26
N TYR A 94 7.03 5.63 -3.08
CA TYR A 94 8.41 5.43 -2.66
C TYR A 94 8.78 3.97 -2.41
N MET A 95 7.84 3.15 -1.93
CA MET A 95 8.09 1.74 -1.62
C MET A 95 7.67 0.85 -2.79
N ASN A 96 8.27 1.04 -3.96
CA ASN A 96 7.88 0.42 -5.23
C ASN A 96 9.05 -0.23 -5.99
N GLN A 97 10.07 -0.69 -5.29
CA GLN A 97 11.27 -1.26 -5.89
C GLN A 97 11.26 -2.78 -5.92
N VAL A 98 11.97 -3.36 -6.91
CA VAL A 98 12.47 -4.73 -6.86
C VAL A 98 13.73 -4.71 -6.00
N LEU A 99 13.77 -5.54 -4.96
CA LEU A 99 14.89 -5.57 -4.01
C LEU A 99 15.88 -6.67 -4.35
N GLU A 100 15.40 -7.84 -4.78
CA GLU A 100 16.23 -9.00 -5.07
C GLU A 100 15.53 -9.94 -6.05
N VAL A 101 16.27 -10.57 -6.93
CA VAL A 101 15.80 -11.66 -7.81
C VAL A 101 16.71 -12.86 -7.68
N ASN A 102 16.13 -14.02 -7.43
CA ASN A 102 16.84 -15.29 -7.52
C ASN A 102 16.31 -16.07 -8.74
N GLU A 103 17.11 -16.09 -9.80
CA GLU A 103 16.73 -16.74 -11.07
C GLU A 103 16.71 -18.26 -10.94
N GLU A 104 17.62 -18.83 -10.15
CA GLU A 104 17.76 -20.28 -9.97
C GLU A 104 16.56 -20.87 -9.22
N GLU A 105 16.16 -20.23 -8.11
CA GLU A 105 15.02 -20.63 -7.28
C GLU A 105 13.69 -20.01 -7.73
N GLN A 106 13.72 -19.14 -8.74
CA GLN A 106 12.56 -18.49 -9.36
C GLN A 106 11.70 -17.67 -8.39
N TRP A 107 12.33 -16.86 -7.56
CA TRP A 107 11.61 -15.91 -6.71
C TRP A 107 12.15 -14.47 -6.83
N VAL A 108 11.32 -13.52 -6.43
CA VAL A 108 11.65 -12.10 -6.40
C VAL A 108 11.16 -11.48 -5.10
N ARG A 109 11.99 -10.63 -4.48
CA ARG A 109 11.63 -9.81 -3.33
C ARG A 109 11.33 -8.39 -3.79
N VAL A 110 10.15 -7.90 -3.44
CA VAL A 110 9.66 -6.59 -3.88
C VAL A 110 9.06 -5.79 -2.74
N GLN A 111 9.00 -4.48 -2.92
CA GLN A 111 8.25 -3.61 -2.04
C GLN A 111 6.75 -3.58 -2.41
N PRO A 112 5.85 -3.31 -1.44
CA PRO A 112 4.41 -3.46 -1.62
C PRO A 112 3.79 -2.53 -2.67
N GLY A 113 4.38 -1.36 -2.91
CA GLY A 113 3.89 -0.36 -3.85
C GLY A 113 4.28 -0.63 -5.32
N LEU A 114 5.02 -1.69 -5.60
CA LEU A 114 5.43 -2.01 -6.98
C LEU A 114 4.21 -2.44 -7.80
N VAL A 115 4.04 -1.82 -8.97
CA VAL A 115 2.96 -2.15 -9.91
C VAL A 115 3.26 -3.49 -10.60
N ARG A 116 2.25 -4.34 -10.70
CA ARG A 116 2.37 -5.70 -11.28
C ARG A 116 2.99 -5.70 -12.69
N ASP A 117 2.56 -4.83 -13.58
CA ASP A 117 3.08 -4.80 -14.96
C ASP A 117 4.53 -4.28 -15.01
N VAL A 118 4.89 -3.35 -14.12
CA VAL A 118 6.29 -2.89 -13.97
C VAL A 118 7.17 -4.03 -13.47
N LEU A 119 6.72 -4.82 -12.49
CA LEU A 119 7.40 -6.03 -12.04
C LEU A 119 7.63 -6.99 -13.21
N ASN A 120 6.60 -7.28 -13.99
CA ASN A 120 6.72 -8.23 -15.10
C ASN A 120 7.60 -7.70 -16.24
N GLU A 121 7.62 -6.41 -16.48
CA GLU A 121 8.58 -5.81 -17.43
C GLU A 121 10.02 -6.02 -16.94
N TYR A 122 10.28 -5.80 -15.65
CA TYR A 122 11.60 -6.04 -15.05
C TYR A 122 12.01 -7.52 -15.13
N LEU A 123 11.08 -8.45 -14.85
CA LEU A 123 11.33 -9.89 -14.81
C LEU A 123 11.58 -10.52 -16.20
N LYS A 124 11.28 -9.83 -17.30
CA LYS A 124 11.53 -10.32 -18.67
C LYS A 124 13.00 -10.70 -18.91
N SER A 125 13.93 -9.91 -18.35
CA SER A 125 15.37 -10.17 -18.48
C SER A 125 15.80 -11.48 -17.83
N TYR A 126 15.04 -11.96 -16.83
CA TYR A 126 15.23 -13.22 -16.12
C TYR A 126 14.37 -14.36 -16.68
N ARG A 127 13.60 -14.13 -17.75
CA ARG A 127 12.61 -15.09 -18.32
C ARG A 127 11.58 -15.55 -17.29
N LEU A 128 11.30 -14.71 -16.29
CA LEU A 128 10.32 -14.94 -15.24
C LEU A 128 9.13 -14.01 -15.41
N HIS A 129 8.01 -14.34 -14.78
CA HIS A 129 6.86 -13.48 -14.67
C HIS A 129 6.01 -13.82 -13.45
N PHE A 130 5.41 -12.80 -12.85
CA PHE A 130 4.39 -12.94 -11.82
C PHE A 130 3.03 -13.15 -12.49
N ALA A 131 2.49 -14.36 -12.40
CA ALA A 131 1.42 -14.85 -13.24
C ALA A 131 0.01 -14.25 -12.97
N PRO A 132 -0.42 -13.92 -11.74
CA PRO A 132 -1.74 -13.34 -11.52
C PRO A 132 -1.96 -12.08 -12.37
N ASP A 133 -3.09 -12.04 -13.11
CA ASP A 133 -3.37 -11.02 -14.12
C ASP A 133 -4.71 -10.30 -13.87
N PRO A 134 -4.85 -9.53 -12.79
CA PRO A 134 -6.07 -8.74 -12.57
C PRO A 134 -6.28 -7.75 -13.73
N ALA A 135 -7.53 -7.41 -14.02
CA ALA A 135 -7.89 -6.48 -15.10
C ALA A 135 -7.20 -5.09 -14.94
N THR A 136 -6.81 -4.75 -13.72
CA THR A 136 -6.12 -3.51 -13.35
C THR A 136 -4.60 -3.67 -13.26
N SER A 137 -4.00 -4.67 -13.89
CA SER A 137 -2.58 -5.04 -13.75
C SER A 137 -1.60 -3.87 -13.96
N SER A 138 -1.95 -2.92 -14.81
CA SER A 138 -1.17 -1.70 -15.07
C SER A 138 -1.18 -0.68 -13.93
N ARG A 139 -1.97 -0.91 -12.88
CA ARG A 139 -2.13 -0.04 -11.71
C ARG A 139 -2.07 -0.80 -10.39
N ALA A 140 -2.42 -2.10 -10.39
CA ALA A 140 -2.45 -2.93 -9.20
C ALA A 140 -1.05 -3.08 -8.60
N ASN A 141 -0.90 -2.69 -7.33
CA ASN A 141 0.34 -2.86 -6.60
C ASN A 141 0.40 -4.25 -5.95
N VAL A 142 1.60 -4.83 -5.88
CA VAL A 142 1.81 -6.19 -5.35
C VAL A 142 1.25 -6.34 -3.93
N GLY A 143 1.48 -5.38 -3.04
CA GLY A 143 0.93 -5.41 -1.68
C GLY A 143 -0.60 -5.43 -1.65
N GLY A 144 -1.25 -4.63 -2.51
CA GLY A 144 -2.70 -4.64 -2.67
C GLY A 144 -3.21 -5.95 -3.26
N MET A 145 -2.46 -6.56 -4.19
CA MET A 145 -2.80 -7.88 -4.75
C MET A 145 -2.72 -8.98 -3.69
N VAL A 146 -1.72 -8.92 -2.79
CA VAL A 146 -1.61 -9.84 -1.64
C VAL A 146 -2.81 -9.66 -0.70
N GLY A 147 -3.09 -8.42 -0.26
CA GLY A 147 -4.19 -8.14 0.67
C GLY A 147 -5.57 -8.51 0.14
N ASN A 148 -5.80 -8.38 -1.17
CA ASN A 148 -7.06 -8.73 -1.83
C ASN A 148 -7.11 -10.17 -2.37
N ASN A 149 -6.01 -10.91 -2.31
CA ASN A 149 -5.82 -12.18 -2.99
C ASN A 149 -6.25 -12.11 -4.47
N SER A 150 -5.71 -11.15 -5.18
CA SER A 150 -6.09 -10.81 -6.55
C SER A 150 -5.92 -12.00 -7.50
N SER A 151 -6.85 -12.10 -8.44
CA SER A 151 -6.87 -13.11 -9.49
C SER A 151 -7.20 -12.46 -10.84
N GLY A 152 -7.07 -13.24 -11.89
CA GLY A 152 -7.44 -12.86 -13.24
C GLY A 152 -7.79 -14.09 -14.08
N THR A 153 -7.96 -13.92 -15.38
CA THR A 153 -8.34 -15.01 -16.29
C THR A 153 -7.32 -16.15 -16.30
N LYS A 154 -6.04 -15.83 -16.16
CA LYS A 154 -4.96 -16.83 -16.10
C LYS A 154 -4.90 -17.59 -14.78
N SER A 155 -5.65 -17.17 -13.75
CA SER A 155 -5.66 -17.85 -12.45
C SER A 155 -6.25 -19.26 -12.49
N ILE A 156 -7.01 -19.60 -13.53
CA ILE A 156 -7.46 -20.99 -13.77
C ILE A 156 -6.25 -21.93 -13.98
N LEU A 157 -5.19 -21.42 -14.61
CA LEU A 157 -3.97 -22.19 -14.89
C LEU A 157 -2.88 -22.00 -13.84
N TYR A 158 -2.66 -20.76 -13.40
CA TYR A 158 -1.51 -20.38 -12.58
C TYR A 158 -1.86 -20.12 -11.10
N GLY A 159 -3.12 -20.18 -10.71
CA GLY A 159 -3.55 -19.86 -9.34
C GLY A 159 -3.74 -18.34 -9.11
N LYS A 160 -4.01 -17.99 -7.87
CA LYS A 160 -4.24 -16.63 -7.38
C LYS A 160 -2.96 -16.07 -6.78
N THR A 161 -3.00 -14.83 -6.31
CA THR A 161 -1.84 -14.17 -5.70
C THR A 161 -1.27 -14.95 -4.51
N VAL A 162 -2.11 -15.52 -3.63
CA VAL A 162 -1.67 -16.31 -2.46
C VAL A 162 -0.82 -17.52 -2.84
N ASP A 163 -1.05 -18.13 -4.01
CA ASP A 163 -0.32 -19.29 -4.48
C ASP A 163 1.12 -18.96 -4.92
N HIS A 164 1.43 -17.65 -5.03
CA HIS A 164 2.75 -17.14 -5.45
C HIS A 164 3.49 -16.42 -4.32
N VAL A 165 2.93 -16.31 -3.12
CA VAL A 165 3.58 -15.66 -1.97
C VAL A 165 4.34 -16.71 -1.19
N LEU A 166 5.67 -16.62 -1.20
CA LEU A 166 6.56 -17.52 -0.45
C LEU A 166 6.79 -17.00 0.97
N GLU A 167 6.98 -15.69 1.11
CA GLU A 167 7.29 -15.01 2.36
C GLU A 167 6.73 -13.58 2.33
N ALA A 168 6.33 -13.07 3.46
CA ALA A 168 5.96 -11.67 3.62
C ALA A 168 6.54 -11.10 4.92
N GLN A 169 7.22 -9.95 4.82
CA GLN A 169 7.54 -9.14 5.98
C GLN A 169 6.35 -8.26 6.29
N VAL A 170 5.81 -8.38 7.49
CA VAL A 170 4.61 -7.67 7.92
C VAL A 170 4.88 -6.83 9.16
N LEU A 171 4.15 -5.73 9.30
CA LEU A 171 4.03 -4.98 10.55
C LEU A 171 2.65 -5.23 11.13
N LEU A 172 2.60 -5.75 12.34
CA LEU A 172 1.35 -5.99 13.05
C LEU A 172 0.81 -4.68 13.66
N ALA A 173 -0.47 -4.70 14.06
CA ALA A 173 -1.13 -3.52 14.60
C ALA A 173 -0.49 -2.98 15.89
N ASP A 174 0.26 -3.80 16.62
CA ASP A 174 1.03 -3.42 17.80
C ASP A 174 2.44 -2.87 17.49
N GLY A 175 2.82 -2.78 16.21
CA GLY A 175 4.11 -2.28 15.74
C GLY A 175 5.23 -3.32 15.70
N THR A 176 4.94 -4.60 15.99
CA THR A 176 5.90 -5.71 15.86
C THR A 176 5.95 -6.26 14.45
#